data_8354e4240849ac4f7a1b568b8023adb5
#
_entry.id   8354e4240849ac4f7a1b568b8023adb5
#
_cell.length_a   1.000
_cell.length_b   1.000
_cell.length_c   1.000
_cell.angle_alpha   90.00
_cell.angle_beta   90.00
_cell.angle_gamma   90.00
#
_symmetry.space_group_name_H-M   'P 1'
#
loop_
_entity.id
_entity.type
_entity.pdbx_description
1 polymer ?
#
loop_
_entity_poly.entity_id
_entity_poly.type
_entity_poly.pdbx_seq_one_letter_code
_entity_poly.pdbx_strand_id
1 'polypeptide(L)'
;MTERPSAELHYGTDPADKLELPRIAAKEGNDGFDVSKLLKQTGTVTFDPGFMNTAATTSAITYIDGDAGILRYRGYPIEQLAKQSSFLETSYLLIYGELPTPAQLEDFDQRIRRHTMLHEDLKSFFGSFPRDAHPMPVLSSAVSALSTFYQDSLDP
;
A
#
# COMPACT_ATOMS: atom_id res chain seq x y z
N MET A 1 2.32 -6.51 -27.84
CA MET A 1 2.41 -7.15 -26.52
C MET A 1 1.97 -8.59 -26.73
N THR A 2 2.88 -9.56 -26.63
CA THR A 2 2.55 -10.98 -26.74
C THR A 2 1.65 -11.35 -25.55
N GLU A 3 0.40 -11.74 -25.82
CA GLU A 3 -0.47 -12.33 -24.80
C GLU A 3 0.26 -13.54 -24.20
N ARG A 4 0.56 -13.46 -22.92
CA ARG A 4 1.11 -14.58 -22.18
C ARG A 4 -0.06 -15.50 -21.78
N PRO A 5 0.03 -16.82 -22.04
CA PRO A 5 -1.10 -17.73 -21.84
C PRO A 5 -1.54 -17.81 -20.37
N SER A 6 -2.83 -18.06 -20.16
CA SER A 6 -3.39 -18.50 -18.87
C SER A 6 -2.81 -19.87 -18.49
N ALA A 7 -2.92 -20.24 -17.21
CA ALA A 7 -2.62 -21.60 -16.76
C ALA A 7 -3.92 -22.40 -16.57
N GLU A 8 -3.86 -23.71 -16.72
CA GLU A 8 -4.95 -24.60 -16.34
C GLU A 8 -4.56 -25.40 -15.09
N LEU A 9 -5.42 -25.40 -14.08
CA LEU A 9 -5.32 -26.23 -12.90
C LEU A 9 -6.23 -27.45 -13.08
N HIS A 10 -5.66 -28.65 -13.07
CA HIS A 10 -6.42 -29.90 -12.99
C HIS A 10 -6.56 -30.31 -11.53
N TYR A 11 -7.79 -30.41 -11.01
CA TYR A 11 -8.06 -30.63 -9.59
C TYR A 11 -8.77 -31.97 -9.28
N GLY A 12 -9.10 -32.78 -10.30
CA GLY A 12 -9.73 -34.07 -10.20
C GLY A 12 -9.13 -35.11 -11.14
N THR A 13 -9.77 -36.27 -11.22
CA THR A 13 -9.39 -37.37 -12.10
C THR A 13 -10.09 -37.34 -13.46
N ASP A 14 -11.19 -36.61 -13.55
CA ASP A 14 -11.92 -36.39 -14.81
C ASP A 14 -11.18 -35.32 -15.65
N PRO A 15 -10.98 -35.52 -16.97
CA PRO A 15 -10.45 -34.51 -17.84
C PRO A 15 -11.23 -33.19 -17.87
N ALA A 16 -12.51 -33.23 -17.44
CA ALA A 16 -13.35 -32.03 -17.29
C ALA A 16 -13.07 -31.25 -16.00
N ASP A 17 -12.40 -31.86 -15.01
CA ASP A 17 -12.05 -31.24 -13.72
C ASP A 17 -10.88 -30.28 -13.89
N LYS A 18 -11.11 -29.18 -14.60
CA LYS A 18 -10.11 -28.16 -14.88
C LYS A 18 -10.64 -26.76 -14.59
N LEU A 19 -9.75 -25.92 -14.09
CA LEU A 19 -9.97 -24.51 -13.82
C LEU A 19 -8.93 -23.69 -14.58
N GLU A 20 -9.40 -22.79 -15.41
CA GLU A 20 -8.53 -21.79 -16.04
C GLU A 20 -8.17 -20.69 -15.03
N LEU A 21 -6.87 -20.42 -14.91
CA LEU A 21 -6.30 -19.36 -14.09
C LEU A 21 -5.83 -18.22 -15.01
N PRO A 22 -6.62 -17.15 -15.14
CA PRO A 22 -6.22 -16.02 -15.95
C PRO A 22 -4.92 -15.40 -15.46
N ARG A 23 -4.06 -15.00 -16.38
CA ARG A 23 -2.81 -14.34 -16.04
C ARG A 23 -3.04 -12.83 -15.87
N ILE A 24 -2.58 -12.30 -14.74
CA ILE A 24 -2.54 -10.86 -14.46
C ILE A 24 -1.12 -10.39 -14.74
N ALA A 25 -0.97 -9.58 -15.79
CA ALA A 25 0.33 -9.03 -16.18
C ALA A 25 0.76 -7.91 -15.24
N ALA A 26 1.97 -8.00 -14.69
CA ALA A 26 2.63 -6.91 -14.00
C ALA A 26 3.33 -5.97 -14.99
N LYS A 27 3.37 -4.68 -14.69
CA LYS A 27 4.21 -3.73 -15.42
C LYS A 27 5.69 -3.89 -15.05
N GLU A 28 5.93 -4.15 -13.79
CA GLU A 28 7.23 -4.49 -13.20
C GLU A 28 7.05 -5.64 -12.23
N GLY A 29 8.05 -6.53 -12.12
CA GLY A 29 8.00 -7.72 -11.27
C GLY A 29 7.35 -8.93 -11.92
N ASN A 30 6.86 -9.85 -11.09
CA ASN A 30 6.30 -11.12 -11.54
C ASN A 30 4.81 -10.97 -11.87
N ASP A 31 4.39 -11.63 -12.96
CA ASP A 31 2.97 -11.77 -13.26
C ASP A 31 2.29 -12.67 -12.21
N GLY A 32 1.01 -12.47 -11.97
CA GLY A 32 0.20 -13.32 -11.11
C GLY A 32 -0.79 -14.20 -11.88
N PHE A 33 -1.32 -15.22 -11.21
CA PHE A 33 -2.49 -15.96 -11.68
C PHE A 33 -3.70 -15.61 -10.80
N ASP A 34 -4.83 -15.31 -11.43
CA ASP A 34 -6.08 -15.04 -10.71
C ASP A 34 -6.68 -16.36 -10.21
N VAL A 35 -6.69 -16.54 -8.89
CA VAL A 35 -7.26 -17.70 -8.20
C VAL A 35 -8.63 -17.42 -7.57
N SER A 36 -9.26 -16.30 -7.86
CA SER A 36 -10.53 -15.86 -7.23
C SER A 36 -11.68 -16.87 -7.37
N LYS A 37 -11.67 -17.68 -8.43
CA LYS A 37 -12.69 -18.71 -8.69
C LYS A 37 -12.37 -20.06 -8.04
N LEU A 38 -11.16 -20.25 -7.51
CA LEU A 38 -10.67 -21.55 -7.04
C LEU A 38 -11.60 -22.17 -5.98
N LEU A 39 -11.85 -21.44 -4.90
CA LEU A 39 -12.70 -21.92 -3.80
C LEU A 39 -14.10 -22.31 -4.28
N LYS A 40 -14.73 -21.45 -5.08
CA LYS A 40 -16.11 -21.65 -5.54
C LYS A 40 -16.25 -22.85 -6.46
N GLN A 41 -15.25 -23.14 -7.31
CA GLN A 41 -15.34 -24.20 -8.31
C GLN A 41 -14.79 -25.54 -7.81
N THR A 42 -13.78 -25.52 -6.95
CA THR A 42 -13.08 -26.75 -6.54
C THR A 42 -13.30 -27.10 -5.06
N GLY A 43 -13.82 -26.18 -4.25
CA GLY A 43 -13.91 -26.35 -2.80
C GLY A 43 -12.54 -26.26 -2.08
N THR A 44 -11.46 -25.93 -2.80
CA THR A 44 -10.09 -25.86 -2.26
C THR A 44 -9.58 -24.43 -2.24
N VAL A 45 -8.56 -24.19 -1.42
CA VAL A 45 -7.87 -22.89 -1.31
C VAL A 45 -6.38 -23.07 -1.57
N THR A 46 -5.69 -21.97 -1.86
CA THR A 46 -4.22 -21.95 -1.88
C THR A 46 -3.68 -22.01 -0.46
N PHE A 47 -2.57 -22.72 -0.26
CA PHE A 47 -1.84 -22.77 0.99
C PHE A 47 -0.42 -22.23 0.76
N ASP A 48 -0.16 -21.03 1.25
CA ASP A 48 1.12 -20.33 1.07
C ASP A 48 1.49 -19.62 2.39
N PRO A 49 2.15 -20.31 3.33
CA PRO A 49 2.57 -19.73 4.60
C PRO A 49 3.52 -18.55 4.39
N GLY A 50 3.14 -17.38 4.89
CA GLY A 50 3.95 -16.17 4.78
C GLY A 50 3.85 -15.44 3.44
N PHE A 51 2.94 -15.82 2.56
CA PHE A 51 2.68 -15.16 1.26
C PHE A 51 3.91 -15.08 0.36
N MET A 52 4.77 -16.11 0.37
CA MET A 52 6.02 -16.13 -0.41
C MET A 52 5.77 -16.15 -1.93
N ASN A 53 4.66 -16.77 -2.35
CA ASN A 53 4.29 -16.91 -3.77
C ASN A 53 2.91 -16.33 -4.08
N THR A 54 2.33 -15.57 -3.16
CA THR A 54 0.98 -15.02 -3.31
C THR A 54 1.01 -13.50 -3.43
N ALA A 55 0.52 -12.98 -4.55
CA ALA A 55 0.24 -11.57 -4.71
C ALA A 55 -1.15 -11.25 -4.14
N ALA A 56 -1.21 -10.54 -3.03
CA ALA A 56 -2.48 -10.22 -2.36
C ALA A 56 -3.26 -9.10 -3.06
N THR A 57 -2.57 -8.23 -3.81
CA THR A 57 -3.17 -7.09 -4.50
C THR A 57 -2.28 -6.59 -5.64
N THR A 58 -2.83 -5.73 -6.48
CA THR A 58 -2.07 -4.93 -7.44
C THR A 58 -1.81 -3.55 -6.86
N SER A 59 -0.60 -3.03 -7.06
CA SER A 59 -0.22 -1.68 -6.62
C SER A 59 0.36 -0.88 -7.76
N ALA A 60 -0.05 0.37 -7.89
CA ALA A 60 0.57 1.36 -8.78
C ALA A 60 1.45 2.35 -8.01
N ILE A 61 1.66 2.13 -6.71
CA ILE A 61 2.33 3.09 -5.82
C ILE A 61 3.82 2.77 -5.70
N THR A 62 4.15 1.52 -5.38
CA THR A 62 5.52 1.14 -5.05
C THR A 62 5.92 -0.12 -5.81
N TYR A 63 7.12 -0.12 -6.37
CA TYR A 63 7.83 -1.31 -6.79
C TYR A 63 9.09 -1.47 -5.93
N ILE A 64 9.32 -2.68 -5.45
CA ILE A 64 10.49 -3.03 -4.65
C ILE A 64 11.08 -4.35 -5.14
N ASP A 65 12.39 -4.36 -5.35
CA ASP A 65 13.19 -5.55 -5.60
C ASP A 65 14.36 -5.54 -4.62
N GLY A 66 14.23 -6.32 -3.54
CA GLY A 66 15.24 -6.35 -2.48
C GLY A 66 16.54 -6.99 -2.90
N ASP A 67 16.50 -7.95 -3.83
CA ASP A 67 17.69 -8.66 -4.33
C ASP A 67 18.52 -7.75 -5.25
N ALA A 68 17.85 -6.99 -6.11
CA ALA A 68 18.49 -6.03 -6.99
C ALA A 68 18.74 -4.65 -6.34
N GLY A 69 18.20 -4.41 -5.13
CA GLY A 69 18.29 -3.12 -4.45
C GLY A 69 17.53 -2.00 -5.16
N ILE A 70 16.41 -2.32 -5.80
CA ILE A 70 15.60 -1.36 -6.56
C ILE A 70 14.37 -0.97 -5.75
N LEU A 71 14.13 0.34 -5.61
CA LEU A 71 12.91 0.91 -5.06
C LEU A 71 12.41 2.03 -5.98
N ARG A 72 11.11 1.99 -6.32
CA ARG A 72 10.45 3.03 -7.11
C ARG A 72 9.14 3.44 -6.46
N TYR A 73 8.88 4.73 -6.46
CA TYR A 73 7.58 5.31 -6.10
C TYR A 73 6.91 5.89 -7.33
N ARG A 74 5.74 5.39 -7.69
CA ARG A 74 4.99 5.80 -8.89
C ARG A 74 5.85 5.77 -10.17
N GLY A 75 6.83 4.84 -10.23
CA GLY A 75 7.78 4.70 -11.34
C GLY A 75 9.06 5.53 -11.20
N TYR A 76 9.15 6.48 -10.28
CA TYR A 76 10.36 7.27 -10.03
C TYR A 76 11.35 6.50 -9.17
N PRO A 77 12.63 6.38 -9.58
CA PRO A 77 13.67 5.78 -8.75
C PRO A 77 13.87 6.54 -7.44
N ILE A 78 14.06 5.80 -6.33
CA ILE A 78 14.20 6.41 -5.01
C ILE A 78 15.40 7.35 -4.92
N GLU A 79 16.48 7.07 -5.66
CA GLU A 79 17.69 7.90 -5.68
C GLU A 79 17.44 9.29 -6.27
N GLN A 80 16.51 9.40 -7.21
CA GLN A 80 16.11 10.69 -7.78
C GLN A 80 15.27 11.46 -6.78
N LEU A 81 14.27 10.81 -6.18
CA LEU A 81 13.41 11.45 -5.18
C LEU A 81 14.20 11.91 -3.96
N ALA A 82 15.13 11.09 -3.46
CA ALA A 82 15.96 11.43 -2.32
C ALA A 82 16.90 12.63 -2.56
N LYS A 83 17.35 12.83 -3.80
CA LYS A 83 18.27 13.92 -4.16
C LYS A 83 17.58 15.20 -4.61
N GLN A 84 16.40 15.09 -5.23
CA GLN A 84 15.79 16.18 -5.99
C GLN A 84 14.42 16.59 -5.48
N SER A 85 13.79 15.79 -4.60
CA SER A 85 12.46 16.06 -4.08
C SER A 85 12.47 16.30 -2.58
N SER A 86 11.58 17.17 -2.13
CA SER A 86 11.27 17.35 -0.71
C SER A 86 10.34 16.24 -0.20
N PHE A 87 10.18 16.17 1.13
CA PHE A 87 9.20 15.27 1.76
C PHE A 87 7.78 15.52 1.26
N LEU A 88 7.39 16.79 1.11
CA LEU A 88 6.04 17.15 0.66
C LEU A 88 5.80 16.79 -0.80
N GLU A 89 6.78 16.99 -1.69
CA GLU A 89 6.68 16.57 -3.09
C GLU A 89 6.54 15.05 -3.21
N THR A 90 7.32 14.29 -2.43
CA THR A 90 7.21 12.82 -2.41
C THR A 90 5.87 12.38 -1.83
N SER A 91 5.38 13.03 -0.78
CA SER A 91 4.05 12.73 -0.22
C SER A 91 2.94 13.01 -1.23
N TYR A 92 3.02 14.13 -1.93
CA TYR A 92 2.09 14.47 -3.01
C TYR A 92 2.10 13.42 -4.12
N LEU A 93 3.29 13.02 -4.58
CA LEU A 93 3.46 11.97 -5.57
C LEU A 93 2.79 10.65 -5.16
N LEU A 94 2.99 10.22 -3.93
CA LEU A 94 2.39 8.96 -3.44
C LEU A 94 0.87 9.02 -3.37
N ILE A 95 0.31 10.15 -2.95
CA ILE A 95 -1.14 10.35 -2.79
C ILE A 95 -1.81 10.53 -4.16
N TYR A 96 -1.30 11.45 -4.98
CA TYR A 96 -1.96 11.88 -6.22
C TYR A 96 -1.45 11.18 -7.49
N GLY A 97 -0.29 10.50 -7.41
CA GLY A 97 0.23 9.68 -8.51
C GLY A 97 1.21 10.38 -9.45
N GLU A 98 1.40 11.69 -9.30
CA GLU A 98 2.32 12.51 -10.10
C GLU A 98 3.01 13.56 -9.25
N LEU A 99 4.16 14.05 -9.70
CA LEU A 99 4.86 15.15 -9.01
C LEU A 99 4.06 16.45 -9.12
N PRO A 100 4.01 17.27 -8.04
CA PRO A 100 3.25 18.50 -8.06
C PRO A 100 3.89 19.57 -8.95
N THR A 101 3.06 20.37 -9.58
CA THR A 101 3.49 21.67 -10.08
C THR A 101 3.79 22.63 -8.91
N PRO A 102 4.55 23.72 -9.11
CA PRO A 102 4.82 24.68 -8.03
C PRO A 102 3.56 25.20 -7.32
N ALA A 103 2.48 25.44 -8.07
CA ALA A 103 1.22 25.91 -7.49
C ALA A 103 0.50 24.84 -6.67
N GLN A 104 0.54 23.57 -7.12
CA GLN A 104 -0.01 22.45 -6.37
C GLN A 104 0.78 22.17 -5.08
N LEU A 105 2.10 22.29 -5.14
CA LEU A 105 2.95 22.12 -3.96
C LEU A 105 2.67 23.20 -2.92
N GLU A 106 2.54 24.45 -3.33
CA GLU A 106 2.21 25.58 -2.44
C GLU A 106 0.84 25.37 -1.76
N ASP A 107 -0.20 24.99 -2.53
CA ASP A 107 -1.52 24.70 -1.97
C ASP A 107 -1.48 23.53 -0.99
N PHE A 108 -0.76 22.46 -1.34
CA PHE A 108 -0.59 21.27 -0.48
C PHE A 108 0.14 21.61 0.83
N ASP A 109 1.24 22.39 0.76
CA ASP A 109 1.97 22.84 1.95
C ASP A 109 1.09 23.70 2.85
N GLN A 110 0.35 24.66 2.27
CA GLN A 110 -0.57 25.50 3.04
C GLN A 110 -1.68 24.68 3.73
N ARG A 111 -2.25 23.67 3.05
CA ARG A 111 -3.25 22.81 3.68
C ARG A 111 -2.67 22.05 4.87
N ILE A 112 -1.48 21.46 4.73
CA ILE A 112 -0.82 20.75 5.84
C ILE A 112 -0.57 21.71 7.00
N ARG A 113 0.00 22.88 6.76
CA ARG A 113 0.30 23.89 7.81
C ARG A 113 -0.94 24.34 8.56
N ARG A 114 -2.10 24.45 7.90
CA ARG A 114 -3.36 24.85 8.53
C ARG A 114 -3.99 23.74 9.38
N HIS A 115 -3.55 22.50 9.24
CA HIS A 115 -4.08 21.33 9.97
C HIS A 115 -3.10 20.75 10.99
N THR A 116 -2.13 21.55 11.46
CA THR A 116 -1.14 21.12 12.45
C THR A 116 -1.58 21.30 13.91
N MET A 117 -2.69 21.98 14.17
CA MET A 117 -3.17 22.21 15.52
C MET A 117 -3.97 21.04 16.03
N LEU A 118 -3.60 20.56 17.21
CA LEU A 118 -4.32 19.48 17.91
C LEU A 118 -5.37 20.08 18.84
N HIS A 119 -6.45 19.33 19.09
CA HIS A 119 -7.43 19.68 20.11
C HIS A 119 -6.74 19.76 21.49
N GLU A 120 -7.14 20.74 22.31
CA GLU A 120 -6.49 20.95 23.62
C GLU A 120 -6.60 19.74 24.54
N ASP A 121 -7.75 19.04 24.54
CA ASP A 121 -7.94 17.87 25.38
C ASP A 121 -7.03 16.71 24.97
N LEU A 122 -6.60 16.62 23.70
CA LEU A 122 -5.63 15.62 23.27
C LEU A 122 -4.25 15.83 23.91
N LYS A 123 -3.90 17.05 24.29
CA LYS A 123 -2.64 17.34 24.98
C LYS A 123 -2.60 16.65 26.37
N SER A 124 -3.72 16.59 27.08
CA SER A 124 -3.79 15.91 28.36
C SER A 124 -3.60 14.40 28.26
N PHE A 125 -3.96 13.80 27.12
CA PHE A 125 -3.74 12.40 26.83
C PHE A 125 -2.25 12.01 26.88
N PHE A 126 -1.37 12.86 26.38
CA PHE A 126 0.08 12.62 26.46
C PHE A 126 0.61 12.64 27.90
N GLY A 127 -0.02 13.39 28.79
CA GLY A 127 0.36 13.46 30.20
C GLY A 127 0.06 12.19 31.01
N SER A 128 -0.78 11.27 30.48
CA SER A 128 -1.15 10.02 31.14
C SER A 128 -0.15 8.87 30.89
N PHE A 129 0.77 9.01 29.95
CA PHE A 129 1.80 8.01 29.73
C PHE A 129 2.93 8.06 30.76
N PRO A 130 3.52 6.90 31.13
CA PRO A 130 4.75 6.87 31.92
C PRO A 130 5.87 7.66 31.24
N ARG A 131 6.74 8.29 32.06
CA ARG A 131 7.84 9.13 31.54
C ARG A 131 8.89 8.35 30.74
N ASP A 132 9.02 7.06 31.02
CA ASP A 132 9.91 6.11 30.38
C ASP A 132 9.22 5.28 29.27
N ALA A 133 8.00 5.63 28.89
CA ALA A 133 7.28 4.94 27.83
C ALA A 133 8.03 5.03 26.50
N HIS A 134 8.09 3.90 25.78
CA HIS A 134 8.69 3.87 24.44
C HIS A 134 7.87 4.75 23.49
N PRO A 135 8.50 5.63 22.65
CA PRO A 135 7.78 6.59 21.82
C PRO A 135 6.84 5.96 20.79
N MET A 136 7.12 4.75 20.30
CA MET A 136 6.29 4.12 19.27
C MET A 136 4.90 3.70 19.77
N PRO A 137 4.71 3.02 20.91
CA PRO A 137 3.38 2.82 21.50
C PRO A 137 2.65 4.12 21.80
N VAL A 138 3.36 5.16 22.27
CA VAL A 138 2.77 6.49 22.50
C VAL A 138 2.24 7.07 21.20
N LEU A 139 3.03 7.04 20.13
CA LEU A 139 2.64 7.53 18.81
C LEU A 139 1.42 6.76 18.27
N SER A 140 1.45 5.42 18.31
CA SER A 140 0.35 4.58 17.86
C SER A 140 -0.96 4.89 18.61
N SER A 141 -0.88 5.00 19.93
CA SER A 141 -2.03 5.35 20.77
C SER A 141 -2.55 6.76 20.50
N ALA A 142 -1.64 7.72 20.28
CA ALA A 142 -2.00 9.10 19.98
C ALA A 142 -2.71 9.23 18.62
N VAL A 143 -2.25 8.52 17.59
CA VAL A 143 -2.91 8.49 16.27
C VAL A 143 -4.29 7.86 16.38
N SER A 144 -4.44 6.76 17.14
CA SER A 144 -5.75 6.16 17.39
C SER A 144 -6.67 7.08 18.18
N ALA A 145 -6.16 7.77 19.21
CA ALA A 145 -6.94 8.74 19.99
C ALA A 145 -7.38 9.95 19.13
N LEU A 146 -6.54 10.38 18.19
CA LEU A 146 -6.84 11.51 17.30
C LEU A 146 -8.14 11.30 16.51
N SER A 147 -8.44 10.06 16.11
CA SER A 147 -9.66 9.74 15.36
C SER A 147 -10.94 10.02 16.16
N THR A 148 -10.88 10.04 17.49
CA THR A 148 -12.03 10.37 18.34
C THR A 148 -12.38 11.85 18.35
N PHE A 149 -11.42 12.71 17.99
CA PHE A 149 -11.59 14.17 17.92
C PHE A 149 -11.97 14.63 16.51
N TYR A 150 -11.63 13.82 15.48
CA TYR A 150 -11.86 14.14 14.06
C TYR A 150 -12.58 12.97 13.37
N GLN A 151 -13.87 12.83 13.70
CA GLN A 151 -14.68 11.67 13.29
C GLN A 151 -15.01 11.67 11.78
N ASP A 152 -14.96 12.81 11.11
CA ASP A 152 -15.20 12.94 9.67
C ASP A 152 -14.19 12.15 8.83
N SER A 153 -13.03 11.80 9.42
CA SER A 153 -12.00 10.98 8.76
C SER A 153 -12.26 9.48 8.83
N LEU A 154 -13.33 9.04 9.49
CA LEU A 154 -13.70 7.63 9.63
C LEU A 154 -14.64 7.14 8.53
N ASP A 155 -15.18 8.04 7.73
CA ASP A 155 -16.03 7.72 6.58
C ASP A 155 -15.11 7.50 5.35
N PRO A 156 -15.05 6.25 4.78
CA PRO A 156 -14.14 5.91 3.69
C PRO A 156 -14.53 6.52 2.34
#